data_ee91fe656839e23db69de0d9232434bb
#
_entry.id   ee91fe656839e23db69de0d9232434bb
#
_cell.length_a   1.000
_cell.length_b   1.000
_cell.length_c   1.000
_cell.angle_alpha   90.00
_cell.angle_beta   90.00
_cell.angle_gamma   90.00
#
_symmetry.space_group_name_H-M   'P 1'
#
loop_
_entity.id
_entity.type
_entity.pdbx_description
1 polymer ?
#
loop_
_entity_poly.entity_id
_entity_poly.type
_entity_poly.pdbx_seq_one_letter_code
_entity_poly.pdbx_strand_id
1 'polypeptide(L)'
;MATTDIHVHSAVQGHDDHGHDHEHEHHEGNFWTTYIFTEDHKVIAKQFLITGIFWALLGGTLSVIFRLQLGFPDMNLEWLKPVLGGWITPEGKLDPEFYLALVTMHGTIMVFFVLTAGLSGTFSNFLIPLQIGARDMASGFMNMLSYWFFFASSVIMFSSLFLQDG
;
A
#
# COMPACT_ATOMS: atom_id res chain seq x y z
N MET A 1 -68.22 -18.37 53.01
CA MET A 1 -67.96 -18.13 51.55
C MET A 1 -67.13 -16.90 51.51
N ALA A 2 -65.83 -17.06 51.39
CA ALA A 2 -64.83 -16.02 51.49
C ALA A 2 -64.34 -15.68 50.09
N THR A 3 -64.54 -14.45 49.65
CA THR A 3 -63.99 -13.90 48.46
C THR A 3 -62.68 -13.22 48.81
N THR A 4 -61.61 -13.72 48.27
CA THR A 4 -60.26 -13.22 48.46
C THR A 4 -59.97 -12.20 47.37
N ASP A 5 -59.86 -10.92 47.68
CA ASP A 5 -59.44 -9.86 46.82
C ASP A 5 -57.89 -9.92 46.64
N ILE A 6 -57.45 -10.17 45.45
CA ILE A 6 -56.05 -10.11 45.07
C ILE A 6 -55.73 -8.70 44.59
N HIS A 7 -55.08 -7.93 45.45
CA HIS A 7 -54.50 -6.66 45.08
C HIS A 7 -53.25 -6.90 44.12
N VAL A 8 -53.40 -6.63 42.86
CA VAL A 8 -52.24 -6.57 41.92
C VAL A 8 -51.64 -5.18 42.05
N HIS A 9 -50.51 -5.08 42.75
CA HIS A 9 -49.64 -3.92 42.69
C HIS A 9 -48.87 -3.95 41.37
N SER A 10 -49.32 -3.16 40.42
CA SER A 10 -48.52 -2.82 39.22
C SER A 10 -47.48 -1.78 39.63
N ALA A 11 -46.28 -2.24 39.97
CA ALA A 11 -45.12 -1.37 40.05
C ALA A 11 -44.67 -1.02 38.59
N VAL A 12 -45.01 0.17 38.18
CA VAL A 12 -44.42 0.79 36.99
C VAL A 12 -42.99 1.18 37.37
N GLN A 13 -42.03 0.31 37.08
CA GLN A 13 -40.63 0.70 37.08
C GLN A 13 -40.39 1.58 35.87
N GLY A 14 -40.15 2.85 36.12
CA GLY A 14 -39.61 3.77 35.13
C GLY A 14 -38.25 3.24 34.66
N HIS A 15 -38.18 2.82 33.42
CA HIS A 15 -36.90 2.64 32.71
C HIS A 15 -36.34 4.03 32.49
N ASP A 16 -35.41 4.45 33.33
CA ASP A 16 -34.49 5.53 33.02
C ASP A 16 -33.64 5.07 31.85
N ASP A 17 -34.05 5.50 30.66
CA ASP A 17 -33.30 5.37 29.43
C ASP A 17 -32.07 6.30 29.55
N HIS A 18 -31.02 5.75 30.16
CA HIS A 18 -29.70 6.36 30.05
C HIS A 18 -29.27 6.22 28.61
N GLY A 19 -29.67 7.20 27.82
CA GLY A 19 -29.06 7.46 26.51
C GLY A 19 -27.54 7.60 26.71
N HIS A 20 -26.83 6.50 26.53
CA HIS A 20 -25.41 6.57 26.26
C HIS A 20 -25.26 7.21 24.88
N ASP A 21 -25.31 8.53 24.86
CA ASP A 21 -24.70 9.31 23.78
C ASP A 21 -23.22 8.91 23.79
N HIS A 22 -22.91 7.87 23.02
CA HIS A 22 -21.57 7.66 22.53
C HIS A 22 -21.29 8.85 21.62
N GLU A 23 -20.89 9.97 22.23
CA GLU A 23 -20.13 10.99 21.55
C GLU A 23 -18.96 10.24 20.92
N HIS A 24 -19.10 9.92 19.62
CA HIS A 24 -17.97 9.65 18.77
C HIS A 24 -17.15 10.92 18.80
N GLU A 25 -16.23 10.99 19.77
CA GLU A 25 -15.13 11.93 19.68
C GLU A 25 -14.49 11.70 18.33
N HIS A 26 -14.88 12.54 17.36
CA HIS A 26 -14.10 12.77 16.19
C HIS A 26 -12.78 13.37 16.68
N HIS A 27 -11.85 12.51 17.12
CA HIS A 27 -10.46 12.88 17.17
C HIS A 27 -10.16 13.39 15.76
N GLU A 28 -10.07 14.70 15.62
CA GLU A 28 -9.44 15.31 14.45
C GLU A 28 -7.99 14.81 14.43
N GLY A 29 -7.83 13.57 13.96
CA GLY A 29 -6.54 12.93 13.83
C GLY A 29 -5.73 13.76 12.85
N ASN A 30 -4.59 14.23 13.27
CA ASN A 30 -3.63 14.90 12.40
C ASN A 30 -3.46 14.04 11.13
N PHE A 31 -3.36 14.64 9.94
CA PHE A 31 -3.21 13.92 8.65
C PHE A 31 -2.22 12.74 8.75
N TRP A 32 -1.12 12.90 9.49
CA TRP A 32 -0.11 11.88 9.72
C TRP A 32 -0.62 10.65 10.48
N THR A 33 -1.44 10.85 11.51
CA THR A 33 -1.99 9.73 12.30
C THR A 33 -3.12 9.02 11.58
N THR A 34 -3.93 9.76 10.82
CA THR A 34 -5.10 9.20 10.12
C THR A 34 -4.73 8.45 8.84
N TYR A 35 -3.70 8.91 8.09
CA TYR A 35 -3.37 8.35 6.77
C TYR A 35 -2.04 7.61 6.74
N ILE A 36 -1.09 7.90 7.61
CA ILE A 36 0.26 7.33 7.56
C ILE A 36 0.45 6.25 8.63
N PHE A 37 0.07 6.52 9.88
CA PHE A 37 0.19 5.57 10.99
C PHE A 37 -1.19 5.06 11.44
N THR A 38 -2.00 4.66 10.47
CA THR A 38 -3.33 4.12 10.74
C THR A 38 -3.29 2.61 10.96
N GLU A 39 -4.17 2.11 11.81
CA GLU A 39 -4.43 0.68 12.00
C GLU A 39 -5.63 0.19 11.17
N ASP A 40 -6.35 1.10 10.50
CA ASP A 40 -7.51 0.76 9.65
C ASP A 40 -7.04 -0.02 8.41
N HIS A 41 -7.49 -1.27 8.29
CA HIS A 41 -7.18 -2.15 7.17
C HIS A 41 -7.54 -1.57 5.81
N LYS A 42 -8.58 -0.74 5.71
CA LYS A 42 -9.02 -0.10 4.46
C LYS A 42 -8.03 0.97 4.00
N VAL A 43 -7.49 1.74 4.94
CA VAL A 43 -6.49 2.76 4.63
C VAL A 43 -5.17 2.10 4.28
N ILE A 44 -4.76 1.06 5.01
CA ILE A 44 -3.55 0.28 4.71
C ILE A 44 -3.66 -0.39 3.33
N ALA A 45 -4.82 -0.94 2.96
CA ALA A 45 -5.05 -1.48 1.62
C ALA A 45 -4.84 -0.42 0.52
N LYS A 46 -5.32 0.81 0.73
CA LYS A 46 -5.09 1.93 -0.19
C LYS A 46 -3.62 2.33 -0.26
N GLN A 47 -2.90 2.31 0.85
CA GLN A 47 -1.45 2.57 0.88
C GLN A 47 -0.69 1.55 0.04
N PHE A 48 -0.98 0.24 0.20
CA PHE A 48 -0.41 -0.82 -0.65
C PHE A 48 -0.74 -0.61 -2.12
N LEU A 49 -1.99 -0.26 -2.43
CA LEU A 49 -2.44 -0.03 -3.81
C LEU A 49 -1.70 1.14 -4.46
N ILE A 50 -1.67 2.29 -3.81
CA ILE A 50 -1.05 3.51 -4.34
C ILE A 50 0.45 3.29 -4.54
N THR A 51 1.11 2.70 -3.53
CA THR A 51 2.54 2.38 -3.61
C THR A 51 2.81 1.33 -4.69
N GLY A 52 1.96 0.30 -4.81
CA GLY A 52 2.05 -0.71 -5.86
C GLY A 52 1.89 -0.11 -7.26
N ILE A 53 0.93 0.79 -7.48
CA ILE A 53 0.76 1.51 -8.76
C ILE A 53 1.98 2.37 -9.07
N PHE A 54 2.52 3.09 -8.09
CA PHE A 54 3.74 3.88 -8.27
C PHE A 54 4.90 3.00 -8.75
N TRP A 55 5.13 1.86 -8.10
CA TRP A 55 6.17 0.91 -8.50
C TRP A 55 5.89 0.24 -9.85
N ALA A 56 4.61 0.00 -10.19
CA ALA A 56 4.23 -0.52 -11.51
C ALA A 56 4.57 0.46 -12.63
N LEU A 57 4.29 1.75 -12.44
CA LEU A 57 4.63 2.78 -13.42
C LEU A 57 6.15 2.92 -13.56
N LEU A 58 6.87 2.93 -12.44
CA LEU A 58 8.33 3.01 -12.45
C LEU A 58 8.95 1.77 -13.12
N GLY A 59 8.56 0.57 -12.71
CA GLY A 59 9.03 -0.67 -13.33
C GLY A 59 8.67 -0.76 -14.81
N GLY A 60 7.46 -0.31 -15.20
CA GLY A 60 7.04 -0.19 -16.58
C GLY A 60 7.93 0.76 -17.38
N THR A 61 8.30 1.90 -16.80
CA THR A 61 9.21 2.87 -17.46
C THR A 61 10.58 2.25 -17.70
N LEU A 62 11.15 1.53 -16.73
CA LEU A 62 12.42 0.81 -16.91
C LEU A 62 12.31 -0.20 -18.07
N SER A 63 11.17 -0.91 -18.18
CA SER A 63 10.91 -1.84 -19.28
C SER A 63 10.88 -1.14 -20.63
N VAL A 64 10.26 0.01 -20.75
CA VAL A 64 10.24 0.78 -22.00
C VAL A 64 11.65 1.18 -22.42
N ILE A 65 12.49 1.63 -21.50
CA ILE A 65 13.86 2.07 -21.79
C ILE A 65 14.69 0.95 -22.42
N PHE A 66 14.76 -0.22 -21.77
CA PHE A 66 15.58 -1.30 -22.34
C PHE A 66 14.96 -1.93 -23.58
N ARG A 67 13.63 -1.92 -23.75
CA ARG A 67 12.97 -2.38 -24.97
C ARG A 67 13.16 -1.45 -26.15
N LEU A 68 13.21 -0.13 -25.91
CA LEU A 68 13.56 0.82 -26.97
C LEU A 68 14.95 0.54 -27.53
N GLN A 69 15.94 0.27 -26.68
CA GLN A 69 17.29 -0.08 -27.14
C GLN A 69 17.32 -1.39 -27.92
N LEU A 70 16.51 -2.39 -27.53
CA LEU A 70 16.43 -3.67 -28.22
C LEU A 70 15.70 -3.57 -29.56
N GLY A 71 14.57 -2.84 -29.58
CA GLY A 71 13.74 -2.69 -30.78
C GLY A 71 14.34 -1.77 -31.84
N PHE A 72 15.14 -0.81 -31.40
CA PHE A 72 15.77 0.20 -32.28
C PHE A 72 17.26 0.35 -31.95
N PRO A 73 18.11 -0.60 -32.35
CA PRO A 73 19.53 -0.62 -31.98
C PRO A 73 20.31 0.60 -32.47
N ASP A 74 19.84 1.25 -33.54
CA ASP A 74 20.46 2.43 -34.13
C ASP A 74 19.87 3.76 -33.61
N MET A 75 18.89 3.68 -32.72
CA MET A 75 18.30 4.87 -32.11
C MET A 75 19.28 5.51 -31.13
N ASN A 76 19.51 6.80 -31.30
CA ASN A 76 20.29 7.59 -30.36
C ASN A 76 19.42 7.98 -29.17
N LEU A 77 19.80 7.53 -27.96
CA LEU A 77 19.12 7.79 -26.68
C LEU A 77 19.67 9.02 -25.95
N GLU A 78 20.42 9.89 -26.64
CA GLU A 78 21.00 11.09 -26.01
C GLU A 78 19.96 12.01 -25.35
N TRP A 79 18.72 12.00 -25.84
CA TRP A 79 17.62 12.75 -25.24
C TRP A 79 17.29 12.28 -23.81
N LEU A 80 17.66 11.04 -23.43
CA LEU A 80 17.51 10.48 -22.09
C LEU A 80 18.70 10.80 -21.17
N LYS A 81 19.77 11.34 -21.72
CA LYS A 81 20.99 11.68 -20.99
C LYS A 81 20.80 12.62 -19.78
N PRO A 82 19.86 13.60 -19.81
CA PRO A 82 19.58 14.42 -18.62
C PRO A 82 19.06 13.63 -17.41
N VAL A 83 18.42 12.47 -17.66
CA VAL A 83 17.84 11.61 -16.62
C VAL A 83 18.79 10.46 -16.26
N LEU A 84 19.40 9.83 -17.24
CA LEU A 84 20.24 8.64 -17.11
C LEU A 84 21.74 8.93 -16.99
N GLY A 85 22.17 10.15 -17.26
CA GLY A 85 23.56 10.58 -17.04
C GLY A 85 24.60 9.69 -17.71
N GLY A 86 25.53 9.16 -16.91
CA GLY A 86 26.65 8.32 -17.34
C GLY A 86 26.28 6.93 -17.84
N TRP A 87 25.03 6.50 -17.70
CA TRP A 87 24.53 5.18 -18.15
C TRP A 87 24.29 5.10 -19.65
N ILE A 88 24.40 6.23 -20.32
CA ILE A 88 24.40 6.32 -21.79
C ILE A 88 25.83 6.49 -22.28
N THR A 89 26.30 5.57 -23.13
CA THR A 89 27.61 5.64 -23.76
C THR A 89 27.74 6.90 -24.65
N PRO A 90 28.98 7.35 -24.96
CA PRO A 90 29.19 8.48 -25.86
C PRO A 90 28.56 8.28 -27.25
N GLU A 91 28.29 7.03 -27.64
CA GLU A 91 27.64 6.66 -28.90
C GLU A 91 26.09 6.77 -28.82
N GLY A 92 25.53 7.21 -27.69
CA GLY A 92 24.09 7.34 -27.48
C GLY A 92 23.35 6.03 -27.24
N LYS A 93 24.05 4.97 -26.85
CA LYS A 93 23.50 3.65 -26.54
C LYS A 93 23.53 3.40 -25.03
N LEU A 94 22.66 2.51 -24.52
CA LEU A 94 22.74 2.05 -23.15
C LEU A 94 24.02 1.23 -22.92
N ASP A 95 24.68 1.49 -21.80
CA ASP A 95 25.78 0.65 -21.36
C ASP A 95 25.28 -0.79 -21.11
N PRO A 96 26.00 -1.84 -21.53
CA PRO A 96 25.58 -3.24 -21.36
C PRO A 96 25.37 -3.64 -19.91
N GLU A 97 26.18 -3.16 -18.97
CA GLU A 97 26.03 -3.47 -17.54
C GLU A 97 24.78 -2.80 -16.99
N PHE A 98 24.54 -1.56 -17.39
CA PHE A 98 23.32 -0.85 -17.01
C PHE A 98 22.06 -1.48 -17.64
N TYR A 99 22.15 -1.98 -18.88
CA TYR A 99 21.04 -2.74 -19.48
C TYR A 99 20.64 -3.94 -18.61
N LEU A 100 21.63 -4.72 -18.15
CA LEU A 100 21.37 -5.85 -17.26
C LEU A 100 20.77 -5.41 -15.91
N ALA A 101 21.25 -4.31 -15.36
CA ALA A 101 20.68 -3.72 -14.15
C ALA A 101 19.21 -3.32 -14.35
N LEU A 102 18.86 -2.67 -15.45
CA LEU A 102 17.49 -2.30 -15.79
C LEU A 102 16.55 -3.50 -15.90
N VAL A 103 16.99 -4.57 -16.60
CA VAL A 103 16.20 -5.81 -16.73
C VAL A 103 15.98 -6.47 -15.38
N THR A 104 17.02 -6.58 -14.57
CA THR A 104 16.95 -7.18 -13.22
C THR A 104 16.04 -6.37 -12.31
N MET A 105 16.22 -5.06 -12.27
CA MET A 105 15.38 -4.15 -11.46
C MET A 105 13.93 -4.19 -11.89
N HIS A 106 13.65 -4.12 -13.21
CA HIS A 106 12.30 -4.25 -13.73
C HIS A 106 11.65 -5.55 -13.22
N GLY A 107 12.31 -6.70 -13.40
CA GLY A 107 11.77 -7.99 -12.99
C GLY A 107 11.51 -8.06 -11.49
N THR A 108 12.45 -7.59 -10.68
CA THR A 108 12.34 -7.58 -9.21
C THR A 108 11.21 -6.65 -8.76
N ILE A 109 11.11 -5.44 -9.30
CA ILE A 109 10.03 -4.49 -8.98
C ILE A 109 8.68 -5.11 -9.33
N MET A 110 8.51 -5.65 -10.53
CA MET A 110 7.23 -6.16 -10.98
C MET A 110 6.76 -7.38 -10.17
N VAL A 111 7.67 -8.28 -9.82
CA VAL A 111 7.32 -9.50 -9.08
C VAL A 111 7.13 -9.22 -7.60
N PHE A 112 8.08 -8.57 -6.94
CA PHE A 112 8.07 -8.43 -5.48
C PHE A 112 7.27 -7.23 -5.00
N PHE A 113 7.41 -6.06 -5.64
CA PHE A 113 6.77 -4.84 -5.16
C PHE A 113 5.40 -4.59 -5.77
N VAL A 114 5.18 -4.96 -7.04
CA VAL A 114 3.88 -4.78 -7.68
C VAL A 114 2.98 -5.98 -7.41
N LEU A 115 3.38 -7.17 -7.84
CA LEU A 115 2.53 -8.35 -7.77
C LEU A 115 2.37 -8.86 -6.34
N THR A 116 3.49 -9.15 -5.67
CA THR A 116 3.45 -9.81 -4.35
C THR A 116 3.00 -8.85 -3.26
N ALA A 117 3.67 -7.72 -3.08
CA ALA A 117 3.33 -6.81 -1.99
C ALA A 117 2.20 -5.86 -2.35
N GLY A 118 2.27 -5.15 -3.47
CA GLY A 118 1.28 -4.16 -3.87
C GLY A 118 -0.08 -4.77 -4.10
N LEU A 119 -0.19 -5.72 -5.04
CA LEU A 119 -1.47 -6.31 -5.41
C LEU A 119 -2.01 -7.26 -4.34
N SER A 120 -1.20 -8.21 -3.88
CA SER A 120 -1.60 -9.17 -2.85
C SER A 120 -1.86 -8.48 -1.51
N GLY A 121 -1.03 -7.52 -1.10
CA GLY A 121 -1.24 -6.72 0.11
C GLY A 121 -2.53 -5.90 0.05
N THR A 122 -2.85 -5.33 -1.10
CA THR A 122 -4.11 -4.61 -1.32
C THR A 122 -5.32 -5.54 -1.17
N PHE A 123 -5.32 -6.66 -1.91
CA PHE A 123 -6.47 -7.57 -1.92
C PHE A 123 -6.65 -8.27 -0.58
N SER A 124 -5.60 -8.72 0.08
CA SER A 124 -5.70 -9.37 1.38
C SER A 124 -6.29 -8.43 2.42
N ASN A 125 -5.84 -7.19 2.48
CA ASN A 125 -6.33 -6.21 3.45
C ASN A 125 -7.75 -5.73 3.16
N PHE A 126 -8.16 -5.72 1.91
CA PHE A 126 -9.49 -5.25 1.52
C PHE A 126 -10.53 -6.35 1.46
N LEU A 127 -10.21 -7.48 0.77
CA LEU A 127 -11.18 -8.52 0.48
C LEU A 127 -11.39 -9.51 1.64
N ILE A 128 -10.33 -9.89 2.37
CA ILE A 128 -10.46 -10.91 3.42
C ILE A 128 -11.41 -10.46 4.52
N PRO A 129 -11.30 -9.26 5.12
CA PRO A 129 -12.26 -8.81 6.12
C PRO A 129 -13.69 -8.74 5.59
N LEU A 130 -13.88 -8.33 4.33
CA LEU A 130 -15.21 -8.28 3.70
C LEU A 130 -15.80 -9.67 3.51
N GLN A 131 -15.02 -10.65 3.08
CA GLN A 131 -15.49 -12.01 2.82
C GLN A 131 -15.90 -12.75 4.10
N ILE A 132 -15.21 -12.52 5.21
CA ILE A 132 -15.52 -13.14 6.50
C ILE A 132 -16.51 -12.32 7.34
N GLY A 133 -16.91 -11.12 6.88
CA GLY A 133 -17.80 -10.23 7.60
C GLY A 133 -17.20 -9.61 8.86
N ALA A 134 -15.86 -9.57 8.96
CA ALA A 134 -15.17 -8.93 10.08
C ALA A 134 -15.16 -7.41 9.91
N ARG A 135 -15.31 -6.68 11.04
CA ARG A 135 -15.22 -5.21 11.02
C ARG A 135 -13.79 -4.73 10.86
N ASP A 136 -12.83 -5.49 11.39
CA ASP A 136 -11.40 -5.12 11.38
C ASP A 136 -10.51 -6.36 11.41
N MET A 137 -9.20 -6.16 11.25
CA MET A 137 -8.20 -7.23 11.34
C MET A 137 -7.85 -7.53 12.79
N ALA A 138 -7.42 -8.76 13.06
CA ALA A 138 -7.06 -9.21 14.42
C ALA A 138 -5.87 -8.41 15.02
N SER A 139 -4.97 -7.87 14.16
CA SER A 139 -3.83 -7.06 14.60
C SER A 139 -3.56 -5.93 13.59
N GLY A 140 -4.18 -4.77 13.83
CA GLY A 140 -3.97 -3.56 13.03
C GLY A 140 -2.53 -3.08 13.04
N PHE A 141 -1.87 -3.12 14.21
CA PHE A 141 -0.48 -2.72 14.36
C PHE A 141 0.50 -3.54 13.50
N MET A 142 0.37 -4.88 13.52
CA MET A 142 1.24 -5.75 12.71
C MET A 142 1.02 -5.53 11.21
N ASN A 143 -0.22 -5.25 10.82
CA ASN A 143 -0.58 -4.94 9.44
C ASN A 143 0.05 -3.62 8.98
N MET A 144 -0.06 -2.56 9.78
CA MET A 144 0.61 -1.29 9.54
C MET A 144 2.14 -1.46 9.44
N LEU A 145 2.73 -2.22 10.35
CA LEU A 145 4.16 -2.48 10.36
C LEU A 145 4.62 -3.21 9.08
N SER A 146 3.83 -4.16 8.58
CA SER A 146 4.11 -4.88 7.33
C SER A 146 4.19 -3.93 6.12
N TYR A 147 3.30 -2.94 6.05
CA TYR A 147 3.35 -1.92 5.02
C TYR A 147 4.65 -1.09 5.11
N TRP A 148 5.05 -0.66 6.30
CA TRP A 148 6.26 0.14 6.47
C TRP A 148 7.54 -0.62 6.14
N PHE A 149 7.63 -1.91 6.48
CA PHE A 149 8.75 -2.76 6.04
C PHE A 149 8.79 -2.90 4.51
N PHE A 150 7.63 -3.12 3.89
CA PHE A 150 7.52 -3.15 2.44
C PHE A 150 7.99 -1.83 1.82
N PHE A 151 7.52 -0.69 2.32
CA PHE A 151 7.89 0.61 1.80
C PHE A 151 9.39 0.88 1.95
N ALA A 152 9.97 0.65 3.13
CA ALA A 152 11.39 0.83 3.39
C ALA A 152 12.26 -0.06 2.49
N SER A 153 11.91 -1.34 2.35
CA SER A 153 12.65 -2.27 1.47
C SER A 153 12.61 -1.84 0.01
N SER A 154 11.46 -1.32 -0.44
CA SER A 154 11.31 -0.84 -1.82
C SER A 154 12.18 0.39 -2.11
N VAL A 155 12.29 1.31 -1.17
CA VAL A 155 13.16 2.49 -1.28
C VAL A 155 14.64 2.10 -1.29
N ILE A 156 15.06 1.19 -0.40
CA ILE A 156 16.44 0.69 -0.35
C ILE A 156 16.82 0.01 -1.66
N MET A 157 15.94 -0.85 -2.17
CA MET A 157 16.18 -1.52 -3.44
C MET A 157 16.33 -0.54 -4.60
N PHE A 158 15.46 0.45 -4.69
CA PHE A 158 15.55 1.46 -5.75
C PHE A 158 16.84 2.29 -5.64
N SER A 159 17.25 2.63 -4.42
CA SER A 159 18.50 3.35 -4.17
C SER A 159 19.72 2.57 -4.66
N SER A 160 19.68 1.23 -4.65
CA SER A 160 20.78 0.40 -5.15
C SER A 160 21.08 0.61 -6.63
N LEU A 161 20.08 1.02 -7.44
CA LEU A 161 20.28 1.34 -8.84
C LEU A 161 21.23 2.52 -9.04
N PHE A 162 21.21 3.48 -8.11
CA PHE A 162 22.05 4.68 -8.17
C PHE A 162 23.42 4.51 -7.50
N LEU A 163 23.55 3.48 -6.64
CA LEU A 163 24.80 3.20 -5.93
C LEU A 163 25.75 2.28 -6.70
N GLN A 164 25.33 1.78 -7.86
CA GLN A 164 26.10 0.87 -8.70
C GLN A 164 27.16 1.59 -9.53
N ASP A 165 27.45 2.84 -9.23
CA ASP A 165 28.46 3.69 -9.87
C ASP A 165 29.81 3.52 -9.15
N GLY A 166 30.43 2.33 -9.31
CA GLY A 166 31.72 2.11 -8.73
C GLY A 166 32.28 0.74 -9.03
#